data_00e99e3ece4d5498be2c8591531038da
#
_entry.id   00e99e3ece4d5498be2c8591531038da
#
_cell.length_a   1.000
_cell.length_b   1.000
_cell.length_c   1.000
_cell.angle_alpha   90.00
_cell.angle_beta   90.00
_cell.angle_gamma   90.00
#
_symmetry.space_group_name_H-M   'P 1'
#
loop_
_entity.id
_entity.type
_entity.pdbx_description
1 polymer ?
#
loop_
_entity_poly.entity_id
_entity_poly.type
_entity_poly.pdbx_seq_one_letter_code
_entity_poly.pdbx_strand_id
1 'polypeptide(L)'
;EVLIRHCYVERRVRPLNLYVREAQGAAAERAVLDYGQAIKDLARSNIFPGDLLLKNFGVTRHGRVLFYDYDELCLVEECKFRAVPAMRDEDETRPLDEWLYAGRDDVFPELFPLFLGIVPALRERLRAVHGEIFDPAWWRDVQSRLAAGEHFDVPPYPDAVRLSRAREPDRDLR
;
A
#
# COMPACT_ATOMS: atom_id res chain seq x y z
N GLU A 1 -16.90 -0.16 37.66
CA GLU A 1 -15.91 -1.20 37.30
C GLU A 1 -15.91 -1.38 35.79
N VAL A 2 -14.72 -1.36 35.18
CA VAL A 2 -14.53 -1.59 33.74
C VAL A 2 -13.80 -2.90 33.58
N LEU A 3 -14.40 -3.87 32.85
CA LEU A 3 -13.81 -5.16 32.55
C LEU A 3 -13.29 -5.17 31.10
N ILE A 4 -11.98 -5.27 30.91
CA ILE A 4 -11.34 -5.47 29.60
C ILE A 4 -11.16 -6.98 29.41
N ARG A 5 -11.95 -7.58 28.52
CA ARG A 5 -11.88 -9.04 28.26
C ARG A 5 -10.73 -9.40 27.34
N HIS A 6 -10.33 -8.48 26.46
CA HIS A 6 -9.27 -8.69 25.48
C HIS A 6 -8.58 -7.36 25.17
N CYS A 7 -7.26 -7.38 25.08
CA CYS A 7 -6.46 -6.18 24.77
C CYS A 7 -5.23 -6.60 23.97
N TYR A 8 -5.05 -5.98 22.82
CA TYR A 8 -3.77 -6.02 22.09
C TYR A 8 -2.91 -4.85 22.53
N VAL A 9 -1.66 -5.13 22.87
CA VAL A 9 -0.69 -4.12 23.25
C VAL A 9 0.37 -4.05 22.17
N GLU A 10 0.39 -2.96 21.41
CA GLU A 10 1.31 -2.74 20.31
C GLU A 10 2.12 -1.47 20.51
N ARG A 11 3.19 -1.32 19.74
CA ARG A 11 3.93 -0.06 19.73
C ARG A 11 3.06 1.03 19.14
N ARG A 12 3.02 2.19 19.81
CA ARG A 12 2.24 3.34 19.34
C ARG A 12 2.69 3.76 17.95
N VAL A 13 1.76 3.75 17.02
CA VAL A 13 1.87 4.36 15.69
C VAL A 13 0.92 5.55 15.61
N ARG A 14 1.23 6.52 14.77
CA ARG A 14 0.34 7.65 14.50
C ARG A 14 -0.37 7.39 13.18
N PRO A 15 -1.72 7.39 13.12
CA PRO A 15 -2.43 7.23 11.86
C PRO A 15 -1.92 8.19 10.80
N LEU A 16 -1.63 7.67 9.60
CA LEU A 16 -0.96 8.42 8.54
C LEU A 16 -1.80 9.61 8.07
N ASN A 17 -3.13 9.46 8.02
CA ASN A 17 -4.05 10.55 7.68
C ASN A 17 -3.97 11.74 8.66
N LEU A 18 -3.70 11.49 9.94
CA LEU A 18 -3.47 12.54 10.95
C LEU A 18 -2.05 13.09 10.84
N TYR A 19 -1.08 12.21 10.64
CA TYR A 19 0.31 12.62 10.51
C TYR A 19 0.54 13.61 9.36
N VAL A 20 0.02 13.34 8.16
CA VAL A 20 0.21 14.20 6.98
C VAL A 20 -0.51 15.56 7.08
N ARG A 21 -1.51 15.68 7.98
CA ARG A 21 -2.18 16.97 8.25
C ARG A 21 -1.36 17.88 9.14
N GLU A 22 -0.54 17.29 10.00
CA GLU A 22 0.22 18.00 11.03
C GLU A 22 1.69 18.16 10.66
N ALA A 23 2.27 17.16 9.99
CA ALA A 23 3.62 17.21 9.49
C ALA A 23 3.73 18.17 8.29
N GLN A 24 4.85 18.86 8.18
CA GLN A 24 5.11 19.81 7.09
C GLN A 24 6.40 19.47 6.35
N GLY A 25 6.49 19.94 5.10
CA GLY A 25 7.71 19.86 4.29
C GLY A 25 8.20 18.41 4.13
N ALA A 26 9.50 18.22 4.29
CA ALA A 26 10.17 16.94 4.05
C ALA A 26 9.66 15.76 4.90
N ALA A 27 9.07 16.01 6.08
CA ALA A 27 8.55 14.95 6.93
C ALA A 27 7.26 14.37 6.36
N ALA A 28 6.34 15.20 5.90
CA ALA A 28 5.11 14.76 5.23
C ALA A 28 5.43 14.07 3.90
N GLU A 29 6.35 14.63 3.13
CA GLU A 29 6.80 14.03 1.86
C GLU A 29 7.38 12.62 2.07
N ARG A 30 8.31 12.45 3.00
CA ARG A 30 8.89 11.13 3.31
C ARG A 30 7.82 10.12 3.71
N ALA A 31 6.86 10.51 4.54
CA ALA A 31 5.79 9.61 4.96
C ALA A 31 4.90 9.18 3.78
N VAL A 32 4.57 10.10 2.87
CA VAL A 32 3.77 9.79 1.68
C VAL A 32 4.54 8.89 0.70
N LEU A 33 5.86 9.10 0.56
CA LEU A 33 6.68 8.22 -0.28
C LEU A 33 6.87 6.83 0.36
N ASP A 34 7.07 6.76 1.67
CA ASP A 34 7.16 5.46 2.37
C ASP A 34 5.81 4.70 2.32
N TYR A 35 4.67 5.41 2.32
CA TYR A 35 3.36 4.83 2.06
C TYR A 35 3.27 4.20 0.66
N GLY A 36 3.70 4.89 -0.38
CA GLY A 36 3.73 4.34 -1.73
C GLY A 36 4.62 3.09 -1.83
N GLN A 37 5.75 3.09 -1.12
CA GLN A 37 6.62 1.91 -1.02
C GLN A 37 5.94 0.77 -0.27
N ALA A 38 5.25 1.04 0.84
CA ALA A 38 4.52 0.03 1.61
C ALA A 38 3.44 -0.68 0.78
N ILE A 39 2.72 0.06 -0.09
CA ILE A 39 1.77 -0.55 -1.03
C ILE A 39 2.47 -1.52 -1.98
N LYS A 40 3.61 -1.13 -2.54
CA LYS A 40 4.37 -2.01 -3.45
C LYS A 40 4.90 -3.25 -2.74
N ASP A 41 5.33 -3.10 -1.50
CA ASP A 41 5.83 -4.22 -0.69
C ASP A 41 4.71 -5.20 -0.34
N LEU A 42 3.52 -4.70 0.01
CA LEU A 42 2.32 -5.52 0.20
C LEU A 42 1.95 -6.26 -1.07
N ALA A 43 1.87 -5.56 -2.21
CA ALA A 43 1.53 -6.17 -3.50
C ALA A 43 2.50 -7.29 -3.88
N ARG A 44 3.81 -7.07 -3.73
CA ARG A 44 4.86 -8.06 -3.98
C ARG A 44 4.83 -9.24 -3.01
N SER A 45 4.26 -9.05 -1.82
CA SER A 45 4.01 -10.10 -0.84
C SER A 45 2.68 -10.82 -1.06
N ASN A 46 2.03 -10.62 -2.21
CA ASN A 46 0.71 -11.15 -2.54
C ASN A 46 -0.40 -10.70 -1.58
N ILE A 47 -0.30 -9.50 -1.02
CA ILE A 47 -1.28 -8.94 -0.08
C ILE A 47 -1.92 -7.70 -0.70
N PHE A 48 -3.25 -7.71 -0.82
CA PHE A 48 -4.04 -6.53 -1.12
C PHE A 48 -4.83 -6.13 0.13
N PRO A 49 -4.72 -4.89 0.62
CA PRO A 49 -5.29 -4.47 1.90
C PRO A 49 -6.79 -4.15 1.87
N GLY A 50 -7.50 -4.48 0.80
CA GLY A 50 -8.91 -4.15 0.60
C GLY A 50 -9.12 -2.69 0.21
N ASP A 51 -8.78 -1.75 1.08
CA ASP A 51 -8.68 -0.35 0.74
C ASP A 51 -7.28 0.21 1.03
N LEU A 52 -6.89 1.26 0.30
CA LEU A 52 -5.60 1.93 0.44
C LEU A 52 -5.73 3.28 1.16
N LEU A 53 -6.72 3.44 2.02
CA LEU A 53 -6.94 4.68 2.75
C LEU A 53 -5.80 4.93 3.74
N LEU A 54 -5.36 6.18 3.83
CA LEU A 54 -4.27 6.57 4.74
C LEU A 54 -4.54 6.23 6.22
N LYS A 55 -5.81 6.14 6.63
CA LYS A 55 -6.19 5.77 8.00
C LYS A 55 -5.75 4.36 8.38
N ASN A 56 -5.56 3.47 7.39
CA ASN A 56 -5.19 2.07 7.58
C ASN A 56 -3.67 1.87 7.68
N PHE A 57 -2.93 2.98 7.56
CA PHE A 57 -1.48 3.04 7.71
C PHE A 57 -1.10 3.91 8.90
N GLY A 58 0.04 3.62 9.51
CA GLY A 58 0.55 4.38 10.64
C GLY A 58 2.02 4.72 10.52
N VAL A 59 2.40 5.85 11.08
CA VAL A 59 3.79 6.30 11.13
C VAL A 59 4.39 5.95 12.49
N THR A 60 5.49 5.21 12.48
CA THR A 60 6.25 4.85 13.67
C THR A 60 7.00 6.05 14.22
N ARG A 61 7.53 5.96 15.47
CA ARG A 61 8.41 7.00 16.07
C ARG A 61 9.68 7.27 15.24
N HIS A 62 10.05 6.35 14.36
CA HIS A 62 11.22 6.48 13.48
C HIS A 62 10.87 7.01 12.09
N GLY A 63 9.61 7.43 11.88
CA GLY A 63 9.14 7.98 10.61
C GLY A 63 8.85 6.93 9.53
N ARG A 64 8.85 5.63 9.85
CA ARG A 64 8.49 4.56 8.91
C ARG A 64 6.99 4.36 8.89
N VAL A 65 6.46 4.16 7.70
CA VAL A 65 5.05 3.81 7.49
C VAL A 65 4.90 2.29 7.57
N LEU A 66 3.84 1.85 8.22
CA LEU A 66 3.42 0.46 8.27
C LEU A 66 1.92 0.37 8.08
N PHE A 67 1.47 -0.74 7.53
CA PHE A 67 0.07 -1.11 7.43
C PHE A 67 -0.36 -1.83 8.71
N TYR A 68 -1.58 -1.56 9.21
CA TYR A 68 -2.07 -2.17 10.45
C TYR A 68 -3.55 -2.58 10.44
N ASP A 69 -4.25 -2.34 9.35
CA ASP A 69 -5.66 -2.71 9.20
C ASP A 69 -5.79 -4.02 8.43
N TYR A 70 -6.04 -5.10 9.13
CA TYR A 70 -6.04 -6.45 8.56
C TYR A 70 -7.45 -7.04 8.34
N ASP A 71 -8.50 -6.23 8.48
CA ASP A 71 -9.87 -6.73 8.50
C ASP A 71 -10.37 -7.16 7.10
N GLU A 72 -9.85 -6.54 6.02
CA GLU A 72 -10.31 -6.74 4.65
C GLU A 72 -9.22 -7.26 3.70
N LEU A 73 -8.23 -7.98 4.24
CA LEU A 73 -7.15 -8.52 3.42
C LEU A 73 -7.65 -9.56 2.43
N CYS A 74 -7.09 -9.50 1.21
CA CYS A 74 -7.20 -10.58 0.23
C CYS A 74 -5.86 -10.77 -0.51
N LEU A 75 -5.75 -11.83 -1.28
CA LEU A 75 -4.57 -12.03 -2.11
C LEU A 75 -4.64 -11.13 -3.34
N VAL A 76 -3.50 -10.58 -3.75
CA VAL A 76 -3.41 -9.81 -5.01
C VAL A 76 -3.90 -10.65 -6.18
N GLU A 77 -3.62 -11.96 -6.18
CA GLU A 77 -4.06 -12.89 -7.22
C GLU A 77 -5.58 -13.06 -7.30
N GLU A 78 -6.32 -12.77 -6.23
CA GLU A 78 -7.79 -12.87 -6.17
C GLU A 78 -8.47 -11.59 -6.70
N CYS A 79 -7.75 -10.47 -6.78
CA CYS A 79 -8.28 -9.20 -7.22
C CYS A 79 -8.43 -9.14 -8.76
N LYS A 80 -9.37 -8.33 -9.23
CA LYS A 80 -9.56 -8.03 -10.65
C LYS A 80 -9.18 -6.57 -10.94
N PHE A 81 -7.93 -6.33 -11.27
CA PHE A 81 -7.45 -4.98 -11.58
C PHE A 81 -7.91 -4.54 -12.95
N ARG A 82 -8.81 -3.56 -12.98
CA ARG A 82 -9.46 -3.04 -14.19
C ARG A 82 -9.12 -1.57 -14.39
N ALA A 83 -9.06 -1.16 -15.64
CA ALA A 83 -9.06 0.25 -15.99
C ALA A 83 -10.49 0.82 -15.82
N VAL A 84 -10.58 2.08 -15.42
CA VAL A 84 -11.86 2.79 -15.42
C VAL A 84 -12.37 2.88 -16.86
N PRO A 85 -13.61 2.45 -17.16
CA PRO A 85 -14.15 2.57 -18.50
C PRO A 85 -14.13 4.03 -18.97
N ALA A 86 -13.97 4.24 -20.27
CA ALA A 86 -14.11 5.57 -20.84
C ALA A 86 -15.50 6.15 -20.51
N MET A 87 -15.50 7.35 -19.95
CA MET A 87 -16.72 8.07 -19.64
C MET A 87 -17.48 8.37 -20.92
N ARG A 88 -18.79 8.13 -20.94
CA ARG A 88 -19.67 8.53 -22.05
C ARG A 88 -20.15 9.95 -21.81
N ASP A 89 -20.52 10.67 -22.87
CA ASP A 89 -20.99 12.05 -22.76
C ASP A 89 -22.20 12.19 -21.78
N GLU A 90 -23.00 11.14 -21.68
CA GLU A 90 -24.16 11.04 -20.77
C GLU A 90 -23.76 10.90 -19.29
N ASP A 91 -22.53 10.48 -19.02
CA ASP A 91 -22.03 10.17 -17.67
C ASP A 91 -21.26 11.34 -17.04
N GLU A 92 -20.90 12.38 -17.80
CA GLU A 92 -20.08 13.52 -17.33
C GLU A 92 -20.66 14.23 -16.09
N THR A 93 -21.97 14.22 -15.92
CA THR A 93 -22.66 14.89 -14.81
C THR A 93 -23.12 13.94 -13.72
N ARG A 94 -22.92 12.62 -13.89
CA ARG A 94 -23.40 11.60 -12.96
C ARG A 94 -22.34 11.25 -11.92
N PRO A 95 -22.72 10.98 -10.66
CA PRO A 95 -21.83 10.44 -9.65
C PRO A 95 -21.16 9.12 -10.12
N LEU A 96 -19.94 8.88 -9.67
CA LEU A 96 -19.14 7.73 -10.08
C LEU A 96 -19.86 6.39 -9.83
N ASP A 97 -20.54 6.26 -8.70
CA ASP A 97 -21.29 5.09 -8.25
C ASP A 97 -22.54 4.79 -9.07
N GLU A 98 -23.04 5.76 -9.87
CA GLU A 98 -24.19 5.56 -10.73
C GLU A 98 -23.85 4.96 -12.09
N TRP A 99 -22.61 5.12 -12.58
CA TRP A 99 -22.23 4.65 -13.90
C TRP A 99 -21.08 3.62 -13.89
N LEU A 100 -20.25 3.61 -12.83
CA LEU A 100 -19.19 2.63 -12.67
C LEU A 100 -19.72 1.41 -11.93
N TYR A 101 -20.01 0.34 -12.68
CA TYR A 101 -20.34 -0.94 -12.07
C TYR A 101 -19.05 -1.64 -11.61
N ALA A 102 -18.95 -1.86 -10.30
CA ALA A 102 -17.86 -2.60 -9.67
C ALA A 102 -18.40 -3.92 -9.10
N GLY A 103 -17.83 -5.04 -9.54
CA GLY A 103 -18.01 -6.34 -8.89
C GLY A 103 -17.26 -6.39 -7.56
N ARG A 104 -17.51 -7.42 -6.76
CA ARG A 104 -16.94 -7.55 -5.42
C ARG A 104 -15.40 -7.54 -5.40
N ASP A 105 -14.79 -8.15 -6.42
CA ASP A 105 -13.32 -8.32 -6.51
C ASP A 105 -12.68 -7.30 -7.46
N ASP A 106 -13.50 -6.40 -8.05
CA ASP A 106 -13.00 -5.39 -8.98
C ASP A 106 -12.25 -4.29 -8.24
N VAL A 107 -11.05 -3.99 -8.71
CA VAL A 107 -10.19 -2.93 -8.19
C VAL A 107 -9.84 -1.97 -9.33
N PHE A 108 -10.02 -0.68 -9.11
CA PHE A 108 -9.71 0.38 -10.05
C PHE A 108 -8.56 1.26 -9.51
N PRO A 109 -7.30 0.94 -9.76
CA PRO A 109 -6.16 1.68 -9.22
C PRO A 109 -6.14 3.15 -9.60
N GLU A 110 -6.67 3.51 -10.76
CA GLU A 110 -6.77 4.90 -11.24
C GLU A 110 -7.59 5.80 -10.29
N LEU A 111 -8.49 5.19 -9.48
CA LEU A 111 -9.32 5.92 -8.54
C LEU A 111 -8.66 6.14 -7.17
N PHE A 112 -7.58 5.43 -6.83
CA PHE A 112 -6.92 5.57 -5.52
C PHE A 112 -6.58 7.02 -5.16
N PRO A 113 -6.03 7.85 -6.08
CA PRO A 113 -5.70 9.24 -5.76
C PRO A 113 -6.87 10.09 -5.30
N LEU A 114 -8.12 9.73 -5.67
CA LEU A 114 -9.32 10.49 -5.31
C LEU A 114 -9.64 10.38 -3.81
N PHE A 115 -9.26 9.26 -3.19
CA PHE A 115 -9.62 8.93 -1.81
C PHE A 115 -8.52 9.21 -0.80
N LEU A 116 -7.30 9.59 -1.25
CA LEU A 116 -6.15 9.76 -0.34
C LEU A 116 -6.30 10.93 0.64
N GLY A 117 -7.08 11.98 0.28
CA GLY A 117 -7.29 13.12 1.17
C GLY A 117 -6.02 13.91 1.52
N ILE A 118 -4.99 13.87 0.68
CA ILE A 118 -3.74 14.62 0.81
C ILE A 118 -3.73 15.87 -0.07
N VAL A 119 -2.92 16.85 0.31
CA VAL A 119 -2.77 18.08 -0.48
C VAL A 119 -2.21 17.80 -1.88
N PRO A 120 -2.57 18.60 -2.90
CA PRO A 120 -2.16 18.35 -4.29
C PRO A 120 -0.65 18.13 -4.47
N ALA A 121 0.18 18.93 -3.82
CA ALA A 121 1.64 18.81 -3.93
C ALA A 121 2.17 17.44 -3.46
N LEU A 122 1.62 16.89 -2.37
CA LEU A 122 2.00 15.54 -1.90
C LEU A 122 1.47 14.45 -2.83
N ARG A 123 0.29 14.65 -3.43
CA ARG A 123 -0.28 13.72 -4.41
C ARG A 123 0.56 13.68 -5.68
N GLU A 124 0.98 14.82 -6.18
CA GLU A 124 1.89 14.89 -7.35
C GLU A 124 3.23 14.23 -7.03
N ARG A 125 3.76 14.46 -5.83
CA ARG A 125 5.01 13.84 -5.42
C ARG A 125 4.91 12.32 -5.32
N LEU A 126 3.82 11.80 -4.76
CA LEU A 126 3.52 10.37 -4.72
C LEU A 126 3.42 9.80 -6.14
N ARG A 127 2.70 10.48 -7.03
CA ARG A 127 2.54 10.06 -8.42
C ARG A 127 3.87 10.08 -9.19
N ALA A 128 4.71 11.06 -8.96
CA ALA A 128 6.00 11.15 -9.63
C ALA A 128 6.97 10.01 -9.27
N VAL A 129 6.87 9.47 -8.04
CA VAL A 129 7.79 8.43 -7.54
C VAL A 129 7.16 7.03 -7.58
N HIS A 130 5.85 6.93 -7.39
CA HIS A 130 5.12 5.67 -7.26
C HIS A 130 3.87 5.65 -8.16
N GLY A 131 3.91 6.31 -9.32
CA GLY A 131 2.76 6.42 -10.22
C GLY A 131 2.23 5.09 -10.71
N GLU A 132 3.08 4.08 -10.75
CA GLU A 132 2.73 2.73 -11.16
C GLU A 132 1.65 2.07 -10.27
N ILE A 133 1.54 2.43 -8.99
CA ILE A 133 0.49 1.89 -8.12
C ILE A 133 -0.92 2.35 -8.53
N PHE A 134 -1.01 3.38 -9.36
CA PHE A 134 -2.27 3.89 -9.92
C PHE A 134 -2.56 3.33 -11.32
N ASP A 135 -1.70 2.44 -11.85
CA ASP A 135 -1.87 1.82 -13.15
C ASP A 135 -2.34 0.36 -12.98
N PRO A 136 -3.53 0.00 -13.50
CA PRO A 136 -3.99 -1.39 -13.50
C PRO A 136 -3.04 -2.36 -14.19
N ALA A 137 -2.24 -1.90 -15.14
CA ALA A 137 -1.29 -2.75 -15.85
C ALA A 137 -0.16 -3.21 -14.93
N TRP A 138 0.33 -2.34 -14.04
CA TRP A 138 1.34 -2.70 -13.05
C TRP A 138 0.85 -3.79 -12.09
N TRP A 139 -0.39 -3.69 -11.60
CA TRP A 139 -0.97 -4.69 -10.71
C TRP A 139 -1.13 -6.05 -11.40
N ARG A 140 -1.56 -6.05 -12.67
CA ARG A 140 -1.66 -7.27 -13.48
C ARG A 140 -0.29 -7.90 -13.76
N ASP A 141 0.76 -7.10 -13.94
CA ASP A 141 2.12 -7.61 -14.06
C ASP A 141 2.55 -8.30 -12.76
N VAL A 142 2.34 -7.67 -11.60
CA VAL A 142 2.62 -8.29 -10.30
C VAL A 142 1.87 -9.61 -10.13
N GLN A 143 0.56 -9.65 -10.45
CA GLN A 143 -0.24 -10.88 -10.43
C GLN A 143 0.35 -11.98 -11.31
N SER A 144 0.71 -11.63 -12.55
CA SER A 144 1.27 -12.59 -13.52
C SER A 144 2.58 -13.19 -13.03
N ARG A 145 3.43 -12.39 -12.41
CA ARG A 145 4.72 -12.82 -11.85
C ARG A 145 4.54 -13.70 -10.62
N LEU A 146 3.60 -13.34 -9.72
CA LEU A 146 3.25 -14.17 -8.57
C LEU A 146 2.70 -15.53 -9.03
N ALA A 147 1.77 -15.54 -9.98
CA ALA A 147 1.21 -16.77 -10.54
C ALA A 147 2.26 -17.64 -11.25
N ALA A 148 3.33 -17.05 -11.78
CA ALA A 148 4.48 -17.75 -12.31
C ALA A 148 5.43 -18.30 -11.23
N GLY A 149 5.12 -18.10 -9.95
CA GLY A 149 5.93 -18.54 -8.81
C GLY A 149 7.13 -17.65 -8.51
N GLU A 150 7.13 -16.41 -9.00
CA GLU A 150 8.20 -15.47 -8.66
C GLU A 150 8.06 -15.01 -7.21
N HIS A 151 9.16 -15.08 -6.47
CA HIS A 151 9.26 -14.56 -5.12
C HIS A 151 9.99 -13.23 -5.13
N PHE A 152 9.28 -12.15 -4.85
CA PHE A 152 9.90 -10.83 -4.70
C PHE A 152 10.67 -10.75 -3.37
N ASP A 153 11.89 -10.22 -3.41
CA ASP A 153 12.61 -9.87 -2.19
C ASP A 153 12.04 -8.56 -1.61
N VAL A 154 11.27 -8.69 -0.55
CA VAL A 154 10.71 -7.55 0.19
C VAL A 154 11.42 -7.48 1.54
N PRO A 155 12.55 -6.76 1.61
CA PRO A 155 13.33 -6.69 2.83
C PRO A 155 12.62 -5.87 3.91
N PRO A 156 12.47 -6.42 5.14
CA PRO A 156 11.85 -5.70 6.25
C PRO A 156 12.72 -4.53 6.76
N TYR A 157 14.01 -4.53 6.40
CA TYR A 157 14.98 -3.53 6.81
C TYR A 157 15.88 -3.11 5.65
N PRO A 158 16.37 -1.85 5.63
CA PRO A 158 17.42 -1.43 4.70
C PRO A 158 18.67 -2.31 4.82
N ASP A 159 19.37 -2.53 3.73
CA ASP A 159 20.56 -3.42 3.69
C ASP A 159 21.64 -3.03 4.71
N ALA A 160 21.79 -1.74 4.99
CA ALA A 160 22.73 -1.22 5.97
C ALA A 160 22.51 -1.71 7.43
N VAL A 161 21.30 -2.17 7.74
CA VAL A 161 20.93 -2.67 9.09
C VAL A 161 20.54 -4.15 9.08
N ARG A 162 20.68 -4.82 7.94
CA ARG A 162 20.52 -6.28 7.84
C ARG A 162 21.70 -6.98 8.52
N LEU A 163 21.41 -7.99 9.31
CA LEU A 163 22.44 -8.91 9.74
C LEU A 163 22.99 -9.61 8.50
N SER A 164 24.30 -9.48 8.26
CA SER A 164 24.97 -10.30 7.24
C SER A 164 24.71 -11.77 7.58
N ARG A 165 24.19 -12.54 6.61
CA ARG A 165 24.18 -14.00 6.78
C ARG A 165 25.63 -14.39 7.10
N ALA A 166 25.84 -14.94 8.30
CA ALA A 166 27.11 -15.55 8.63
C ALA A 166 27.43 -16.53 7.48
N ARG A 167 28.58 -16.38 6.83
CA ARG A 167 29.08 -17.37 5.89
C ARG A 167 28.97 -18.71 6.61
N GLU A 168 28.23 -19.66 6.04
CA GLU A 168 28.30 -21.04 6.52
C GLU A 168 29.78 -21.41 6.57
N PRO A 169 30.26 -21.94 7.67
CA PRO A 169 31.64 -22.42 7.74
C PRO A 169 31.80 -23.46 6.64
N ASP A 170 32.84 -23.24 5.85
CA ASP A 170 33.26 -24.12 4.76
C ASP A 170 33.34 -25.58 5.29
N ARG A 171 32.44 -26.43 4.80
CA ARG A 171 32.35 -27.85 5.19
C ARG A 171 33.36 -28.73 4.46
N ASP A 172 34.37 -28.14 3.85
CA ASP A 172 35.47 -28.87 3.22
C ASP A 172 36.75 -28.85 4.09
N LEU A 173 36.68 -29.54 5.20
CA LEU A 173 37.89 -30.03 5.87
C LEU A 173 37.59 -31.42 6.45
N ARG A 174 37.58 -32.44 5.57
CA ARG A 174 38.18 -33.76 5.84
C ARG A 174 38.27 -34.57 4.53
#